data_f436da2a21e113e2e352696bf172807b
#
_entry.id   f436da2a21e113e2e352696bf172807b
#
_cell.length_a   1.000
_cell.length_b   1.000
_cell.length_c   1.000
_cell.angle_alpha   90.00
_cell.angle_beta   90.00
_cell.angle_gamma   90.00
#
_symmetry.space_group_name_H-M   'P 1'
#
loop_
_entity.id
_entity.type
_entity.pdbx_description
1 polymer ?
#
loop_
_entity_poly.entity_id
_entity_poly.type
_entity_poly.pdbx_seq_one_letter_code
_entity_poly.pdbx_strand_id
1 'polypeptide(L)'
;MSELIAAVRAFWNAWQTGERLNFRGEYYKLTLMPPFFNPGPIEHPRIPIYIAGVNTGFCRLAGELADGFHSHPYHSPRYLREVVRPAIAEGATRAGRPVEAISLSTTAFAVTDPQEAQLVRGQIAFYASTPSYRGVMELHGWGDTAEQLQGMARRGEWPAMGGLITEEMLEAFAVVCEPEGLGSALLERYQGLVDRLALYLPYVPGQRDPMWSSLVRSLRGTV
;
A
#
# COMPACT_ATOMS: atom_id res chain seq x y z
N MET A 1 -11.71 7.91 -10.01
CA MET A 1 -11.16 6.53 -9.83
C MET A 1 -12.24 5.48 -10.06
N SER A 2 -13.42 5.56 -9.43
CA SER A 2 -14.53 4.60 -9.63
C SER A 2 -14.87 4.41 -11.11
N GLU A 3 -15.06 5.50 -11.82
CA GLU A 3 -15.35 5.47 -13.24
C GLU A 3 -14.21 4.88 -14.08
N LEU A 4 -12.95 5.12 -13.69
CA LEU A 4 -11.80 4.50 -14.35
C LEU A 4 -11.85 2.96 -14.22
N ILE A 5 -12.13 2.44 -13.02
CA ILE A 5 -12.26 1.00 -12.79
C ILE A 5 -13.41 0.42 -13.64
N ALA A 6 -14.55 1.10 -13.67
CA ALA A 6 -15.68 0.69 -14.50
C ALA A 6 -15.35 0.72 -16.00
N ALA A 7 -14.62 1.74 -16.46
CA ALA A 7 -14.17 1.87 -17.84
C ALA A 7 -13.19 0.74 -18.23
N VAL A 8 -12.22 0.43 -17.38
CA VAL A 8 -11.28 -0.69 -17.60
C VAL A 8 -12.03 -2.01 -17.71
N ARG A 9 -12.98 -2.27 -16.80
CA ARG A 9 -13.81 -3.48 -16.85
C ARG A 9 -14.67 -3.56 -18.12
N ALA A 10 -15.17 -2.42 -18.61
CA ALA A 10 -15.93 -2.38 -19.86
C ALA A 10 -15.07 -2.74 -21.07
N PHE A 11 -13.78 -2.33 -21.13
CA PHE A 11 -12.85 -2.78 -22.14
C PHE A 11 -12.62 -4.29 -22.07
N TRP A 12 -12.32 -4.81 -20.90
CA TRP A 12 -12.08 -6.26 -20.71
C TRP A 12 -13.30 -7.09 -21.08
N ASN A 13 -14.50 -6.61 -20.73
CA ASN A 13 -15.74 -7.28 -21.15
C ASN A 13 -15.90 -7.29 -22.66
N ALA A 14 -15.68 -6.15 -23.34
CA ALA A 14 -15.76 -6.07 -24.79
C ALA A 14 -14.76 -6.99 -25.49
N TRP A 15 -13.53 -7.10 -24.99
CA TRP A 15 -12.53 -8.04 -25.51
C TRP A 15 -12.93 -9.50 -25.29
N GLN A 16 -13.48 -9.80 -24.10
CA GLN A 16 -13.83 -11.17 -23.72
C GLN A 16 -15.08 -11.70 -24.43
N THR A 17 -16.09 -10.84 -24.60
CA THR A 17 -17.41 -11.26 -25.15
C THR A 17 -17.56 -10.95 -26.61
N GLY A 18 -16.75 -10.07 -27.19
CA GLY A 18 -16.97 -9.51 -28.53
C GLY A 18 -18.10 -8.50 -28.63
N GLU A 19 -18.72 -8.15 -27.51
CA GLU A 19 -19.77 -7.12 -27.48
C GLU A 19 -19.18 -5.74 -27.81
N ARG A 20 -20.04 -4.89 -28.39
CA ARG A 20 -19.66 -3.52 -28.74
C ARG A 20 -19.33 -2.72 -27.47
N LEU A 21 -18.12 -2.14 -27.38
CA LEU A 21 -17.75 -1.21 -26.34
C LEU A 21 -18.72 0.01 -26.38
N ASN A 22 -19.42 0.24 -25.27
CA ASN A 22 -20.33 1.37 -25.12
C ASN A 22 -20.33 1.83 -23.64
N PHE A 23 -19.22 2.37 -23.19
CA PHE A 23 -19.11 2.99 -21.86
C PHE A 23 -19.35 4.50 -21.96
N ARG A 24 -20.29 5.03 -21.18
CA ARG A 24 -20.63 6.45 -21.14
C ARG A 24 -20.76 6.92 -19.69
N GLY A 25 -19.64 7.39 -19.15
CA GLY A 25 -19.55 7.99 -17.84
C GLY A 25 -19.54 9.53 -17.89
N GLU A 26 -19.27 10.12 -16.75
CA GLU A 26 -19.09 11.57 -16.61
C GLU A 26 -17.77 12.04 -17.23
N TYR A 27 -16.68 11.30 -16.93
CA TYR A 27 -15.32 11.64 -17.37
C TYR A 27 -14.88 10.86 -18.61
N TYR A 28 -15.34 9.62 -18.79
CA TYR A 28 -14.94 8.74 -19.87
C TYR A 28 -16.10 8.41 -20.80
N LYS A 29 -15.89 8.58 -22.12
CA LYS A 29 -16.81 8.15 -23.17
C LYS A 29 -16.05 7.27 -24.15
N LEU A 30 -16.25 5.96 -24.03
CA LEU A 30 -15.50 4.93 -24.73
C LEU A 30 -16.48 4.09 -25.55
N THR A 31 -16.54 4.38 -26.85
CA THR A 31 -17.53 3.78 -27.77
C THR A 31 -16.93 3.20 -29.02
N LEU A 32 -15.59 3.23 -29.13
CA LEU A 32 -14.86 2.76 -30.29
C LEU A 32 -13.86 1.66 -29.87
N MET A 33 -13.99 0.49 -30.48
CA MET A 33 -13.09 -0.63 -30.37
C MET A 33 -12.83 -1.23 -31.77
N PRO A 34 -11.92 -0.63 -32.55
CA PRO A 34 -11.57 -1.22 -33.84
C PRO A 34 -10.81 -2.55 -33.63
N PRO A 35 -10.88 -3.47 -34.63
CA PRO A 35 -10.25 -4.80 -34.51
C PRO A 35 -8.76 -4.76 -34.15
N PHE A 36 -8.06 -3.72 -34.57
CA PHE A 36 -6.64 -3.52 -34.27
C PHE A 36 -6.33 -3.42 -32.76
N PHE A 37 -7.26 -2.90 -31.95
CA PHE A 37 -7.11 -2.75 -30.50
C PHE A 37 -7.83 -3.86 -29.71
N ASN A 38 -8.41 -4.84 -30.39
CA ASN A 38 -9.08 -5.95 -29.75
C ASN A 38 -8.19 -7.19 -29.77
N PRO A 39 -7.54 -7.54 -28.64
CA PRO A 39 -6.69 -8.73 -28.55
C PRO A 39 -7.48 -10.04 -28.54
N GLY A 40 -8.82 -9.97 -28.43
CA GLY A 40 -9.67 -11.13 -28.24
C GLY A 40 -9.74 -11.63 -26.81
N PRO A 41 -10.44 -12.72 -26.57
CA PRO A 41 -10.62 -13.31 -25.25
C PRO A 41 -9.34 -13.93 -24.71
N ILE A 42 -9.19 -13.92 -23.39
CA ILE A 42 -8.08 -14.56 -22.66
C ILE A 42 -8.61 -15.66 -21.74
N GLU A 43 -7.75 -16.61 -21.39
CA GLU A 43 -8.09 -17.75 -20.51
C GLU A 43 -8.54 -17.32 -19.11
N HIS A 44 -7.93 -16.24 -18.56
CA HIS A 44 -8.21 -15.73 -17.22
C HIS A 44 -8.78 -14.31 -17.28
N PRO A 45 -10.07 -14.12 -17.62
CA PRO A 45 -10.66 -12.80 -17.86
C PRO A 45 -10.87 -11.95 -16.59
N ARG A 46 -10.87 -12.56 -15.42
CA ARG A 46 -11.00 -11.86 -14.14
C ARG A 46 -9.64 -11.34 -13.66
N ILE A 47 -9.16 -10.29 -14.31
CA ILE A 47 -7.91 -9.64 -13.92
C ILE A 47 -8.15 -8.85 -12.63
N PRO A 48 -7.43 -9.12 -11.52
CA PRO A 48 -7.61 -8.39 -10.28
C PRO A 48 -7.19 -6.92 -10.40
N ILE A 49 -8.02 -6.01 -9.90
CA ILE A 49 -7.70 -4.59 -9.81
C ILE A 49 -7.32 -4.24 -8.37
N TYR A 50 -6.10 -3.78 -8.18
CA TYR A 50 -5.63 -3.25 -6.92
C TYR A 50 -5.54 -1.73 -7.02
N ILE A 51 -6.01 -1.03 -6.00
CA ILE A 51 -5.82 0.42 -5.85
C ILE A 51 -4.96 0.71 -4.64
N ALA A 52 -4.21 1.80 -4.69
CA ALA A 52 -3.27 2.16 -3.64
C ALA A 52 -3.68 3.49 -2.99
N GLY A 53 -3.34 3.65 -1.72
CA GLY A 53 -3.57 4.91 -1.01
C GLY A 53 -3.20 4.87 0.45
N VAL A 54 -3.39 6.00 1.11
CA VAL A 54 -3.22 6.18 2.57
C VAL A 54 -4.58 6.41 3.21
N ASN A 55 -5.42 7.23 2.57
CA ASN A 55 -6.63 7.77 3.17
C ASN A 55 -7.83 6.83 3.09
N THR A 56 -8.73 6.96 4.04
CA THR A 56 -9.95 6.16 4.18
C THR A 56 -10.86 6.20 2.95
N GLY A 57 -10.84 7.29 2.16
CA GLY A 57 -11.61 7.40 0.92
C GLY A 57 -11.22 6.32 -0.11
N PHE A 58 -9.91 6.11 -0.33
CA PHE A 58 -9.42 5.04 -1.20
C PHE A 58 -9.59 3.65 -0.60
N CYS A 59 -9.51 3.53 0.74
CA CYS A 59 -9.80 2.27 1.43
C CYS A 59 -11.27 1.85 1.22
N ARG A 60 -12.23 2.77 1.40
CA ARG A 60 -13.66 2.51 1.13
C ARG A 60 -13.89 2.14 -0.33
N LEU A 61 -13.28 2.90 -1.25
CA LEU A 61 -13.40 2.62 -2.68
C LEU A 61 -12.85 1.23 -3.04
N ALA A 62 -11.76 0.80 -2.40
CA ALA A 62 -11.24 -0.56 -2.57
C ALA A 62 -12.27 -1.60 -2.12
N GLY A 63 -12.87 -1.41 -0.95
CA GLY A 63 -13.96 -2.26 -0.46
C GLY A 63 -15.13 -2.33 -1.43
N GLU A 64 -15.53 -1.19 -1.99
CA GLU A 64 -16.66 -1.11 -2.92
C GLU A 64 -16.39 -1.78 -4.27
N LEU A 65 -15.20 -1.58 -4.87
CA LEU A 65 -15.00 -1.85 -6.29
C LEU A 65 -13.74 -2.66 -6.64
N ALA A 66 -12.70 -2.64 -5.81
CA ALA A 66 -11.43 -3.29 -6.15
C ALA A 66 -11.35 -4.73 -5.65
N ASP A 67 -10.39 -5.49 -6.17
CA ASP A 67 -10.08 -6.86 -5.73
C ASP A 67 -8.99 -6.83 -4.65
N GLY A 68 -8.32 -5.71 -4.48
CA GLY A 68 -7.37 -5.50 -3.40
C GLY A 68 -7.02 -4.03 -3.17
N PHE A 69 -6.42 -3.80 -2.01
CA PHE A 69 -5.89 -2.51 -1.61
C PHE A 69 -4.40 -2.63 -1.30
N HIS A 70 -3.62 -1.73 -1.86
CA HIS A 70 -2.20 -1.62 -1.55
C HIS A 70 -1.98 -0.44 -0.62
N SER A 71 -1.79 -0.73 0.68
CA SER A 71 -1.51 0.31 1.67
C SER A 71 -0.13 0.89 1.44
N HIS A 72 -0.03 2.21 1.54
CA HIS A 72 1.22 2.93 1.41
C HIS A 72 2.23 2.46 2.50
N PRO A 73 3.55 2.40 2.23
CA PRO A 73 4.55 1.99 3.23
C PRO A 73 4.57 2.88 4.47
N TYR A 74 4.12 4.13 4.36
CA TYR A 74 3.94 5.02 5.49
C TYR A 74 2.65 4.68 6.26
N HIS A 75 2.72 3.63 7.07
CA HIS A 75 1.68 3.14 7.96
C HIS A 75 2.30 2.53 9.22
N SER A 76 1.49 2.35 10.25
CA SER A 76 1.81 1.47 11.38
C SER A 76 0.83 0.28 11.41
N PRO A 77 1.14 -0.84 12.08
CA PRO A 77 0.17 -1.91 12.32
C PRO A 77 -1.11 -1.42 12.99
N ARG A 78 -1.00 -0.43 13.87
CA ARG A 78 -2.13 0.21 14.51
C ARG A 78 -3.02 0.92 13.48
N TYR A 79 -2.43 1.68 12.56
CA TYR A 79 -3.17 2.37 11.50
C TYR A 79 -3.87 1.39 10.55
N LEU A 80 -3.21 0.29 10.18
CA LEU A 80 -3.83 -0.76 9.39
C LEU A 80 -5.05 -1.37 10.11
N ARG A 81 -4.93 -1.64 11.40
CA ARG A 81 -5.98 -2.30 12.20
C ARG A 81 -7.15 -1.37 12.50
N GLU A 82 -6.87 -0.12 12.90
CA GLU A 82 -7.89 0.79 13.42
C GLU A 82 -8.51 1.68 12.32
N VAL A 83 -7.82 1.89 11.20
CA VAL A 83 -8.25 2.82 10.16
C VAL A 83 -8.45 2.14 8.80
N VAL A 84 -7.42 1.46 8.28
CA VAL A 84 -7.46 0.91 6.91
C VAL A 84 -8.47 -0.22 6.80
N ARG A 85 -8.34 -1.27 7.62
CA ARG A 85 -9.24 -2.43 7.56
C ARG A 85 -10.71 -2.08 7.81
N PRO A 86 -11.07 -1.25 8.82
CA PRO A 86 -12.45 -0.82 9.00
C PRO A 86 -13.00 -0.02 7.81
N ALA A 87 -12.19 0.85 7.21
CA ALA A 87 -12.64 1.61 6.05
C ALA A 87 -12.86 0.72 4.80
N ILE A 88 -12.02 -0.30 4.59
CA ILE A 88 -12.24 -1.30 3.52
C ILE A 88 -13.54 -2.08 3.80
N ALA A 89 -13.75 -2.53 5.04
CA ALA A 89 -14.95 -3.26 5.43
C ALA A 89 -16.23 -2.43 5.28
N GLU A 90 -16.18 -1.15 5.60
CA GLU A 90 -17.29 -0.20 5.36
C GLU A 90 -17.64 -0.13 3.87
N GLY A 91 -16.65 0.01 2.99
CA GLY A 91 -16.87 0.02 1.54
C GLY A 91 -17.42 -1.31 1.02
N ALA A 92 -16.88 -2.43 1.48
CA ALA A 92 -17.37 -3.77 1.11
C ALA A 92 -18.83 -3.98 1.52
N THR A 93 -19.20 -3.58 2.74
CA THR A 93 -20.56 -3.66 3.26
C THR A 93 -21.54 -2.82 2.41
N ARG A 94 -21.16 -1.60 2.04
CA ARG A 94 -21.96 -0.74 1.17
C ARG A 94 -22.26 -1.36 -0.21
N ALA A 95 -21.28 -2.10 -0.72
CA ALA A 95 -21.38 -2.77 -2.01
C ALA A 95 -21.97 -4.19 -1.94
N GLY A 96 -22.35 -4.67 -0.75
CA GLY A 96 -22.81 -6.04 -0.52
C GLY A 96 -21.78 -7.12 -0.83
N ARG A 97 -20.48 -6.82 -0.63
CA ARG A 97 -19.36 -7.71 -0.91
C ARG A 97 -18.79 -8.29 0.40
N PRO A 98 -18.35 -9.56 0.40
CA PRO A 98 -17.59 -10.08 1.55
C PRO A 98 -16.23 -9.37 1.63
N VAL A 99 -15.84 -8.95 2.84
CA VAL A 99 -14.56 -8.23 3.05
C VAL A 99 -13.35 -9.13 2.74
N GLU A 100 -13.51 -10.42 2.90
CA GLU A 100 -12.50 -11.45 2.61
C GLU A 100 -12.15 -11.55 1.11
N ALA A 101 -13.02 -11.02 0.25
CA ALA A 101 -12.74 -10.93 -1.19
C ALA A 101 -11.79 -9.79 -1.57
N ILE A 102 -11.45 -8.92 -0.62
CA ILE A 102 -10.57 -7.77 -0.84
C ILE A 102 -9.21 -8.04 -0.19
N SER A 103 -8.20 -8.34 -1.01
CA SER A 103 -6.85 -8.58 -0.51
C SER A 103 -6.18 -7.28 -0.05
N LEU A 104 -5.65 -7.29 1.17
CA LEU A 104 -4.85 -6.19 1.69
C LEU A 104 -3.36 -6.50 1.54
N SER A 105 -2.66 -5.70 0.76
CA SER A 105 -1.22 -5.76 0.65
C SER A 105 -0.56 -4.49 1.19
N THR A 106 0.68 -4.61 1.64
CA THR A 106 1.47 -3.46 2.10
C THR A 106 2.95 -3.65 1.81
N THR A 107 3.69 -2.55 1.95
CA THR A 107 5.15 -2.55 1.88
C THR A 107 5.69 -2.06 3.22
N ALA A 108 6.53 -2.85 3.88
CA ALA A 108 7.09 -2.53 5.18
C ALA A 108 8.47 -1.89 5.06
N PHE A 109 8.72 -0.84 5.85
CA PHE A 109 10.08 -0.40 6.13
C PHE A 109 10.79 -1.45 6.98
N ALA A 110 12.04 -1.75 6.63
CA ALA A 110 12.92 -2.61 7.39
C ALA A 110 14.22 -1.88 7.68
N VAL A 111 14.72 -2.06 8.89
CA VAL A 111 15.98 -1.50 9.38
C VAL A 111 16.77 -2.66 9.98
N THR A 112 17.84 -3.05 9.32
CA THR A 112 18.72 -4.14 9.72
C THR A 112 20.15 -3.68 9.99
N ASP A 113 20.41 -2.39 9.80
CA ASP A 113 21.68 -1.74 10.16
C ASP A 113 21.45 -0.24 10.49
N PRO A 114 22.42 0.42 11.17
CA PRO A 114 22.29 1.83 11.57
C PRO A 114 22.19 2.83 10.40
N GLN A 115 22.72 2.50 9.22
CA GLN A 115 22.65 3.40 8.07
C GLN A 115 21.24 3.42 7.50
N GLU A 116 20.59 2.26 7.48
CA GLU A 116 19.19 2.14 7.08
C GLU A 116 18.27 2.93 8.01
N ALA A 117 18.55 2.96 9.32
CA ALA A 117 17.77 3.74 10.27
C ALA A 117 17.72 5.22 9.89
N GLN A 118 18.83 5.81 9.47
CA GLN A 118 18.87 7.22 9.03
C GLN A 118 18.06 7.44 7.75
N LEU A 119 18.17 6.55 6.78
CA LEU A 119 17.40 6.62 5.53
C LEU A 119 15.91 6.50 5.79
N VAL A 120 15.50 5.53 6.62
CA VAL A 120 14.08 5.30 6.94
C VAL A 120 13.51 6.46 7.76
N ARG A 121 14.26 7.04 8.71
CA ARG A 121 13.84 8.27 9.40
C ARG A 121 13.59 9.41 8.42
N GLY A 122 14.48 9.61 7.44
CA GLY A 122 14.29 10.60 6.39
C GLY A 122 13.03 10.35 5.55
N GLN A 123 12.75 9.10 5.20
CA GLN A 123 11.55 8.71 4.45
C GLN A 123 10.27 8.92 5.28
N ILE A 124 10.26 8.50 6.54
CA ILE A 124 9.13 8.73 7.45
C ILE A 124 8.86 10.24 7.58
N ALA A 125 9.90 11.05 7.82
CA ALA A 125 9.78 12.50 7.95
C ALA A 125 9.22 13.14 6.67
N PHE A 126 9.69 12.70 5.50
CA PHE A 126 9.18 13.15 4.20
C PHE A 126 7.68 12.88 4.05
N TYR A 127 7.23 11.65 4.33
CA TYR A 127 5.82 11.32 4.24
C TYR A 127 4.99 12.03 5.31
N ALA A 128 5.49 12.12 6.55
CA ALA A 128 4.83 12.81 7.66
C ALA A 128 4.61 14.31 7.39
N SER A 129 5.49 14.94 6.58
CA SER A 129 5.35 16.33 6.18
C SER A 129 4.22 16.59 5.18
N THR A 130 3.66 15.54 4.57
CA THR A 130 2.61 15.65 3.58
C THR A 130 1.24 15.80 4.25
N PRO A 131 0.50 16.90 4.02
CA PRO A 131 -0.75 17.18 4.74
C PRO A 131 -1.79 16.04 4.66
N SER A 132 -1.91 15.40 3.48
CA SER A 132 -2.85 14.30 3.29
C SER A 132 -2.50 13.02 4.06
N TYR A 133 -1.29 12.91 4.64
CA TYR A 133 -0.84 11.75 5.42
C TYR A 133 -0.83 12.00 6.93
N ARG A 134 -1.23 13.21 7.34
CA ARG A 134 -1.23 13.64 8.74
C ARG A 134 -1.99 12.68 9.68
N GLY A 135 -3.09 12.09 9.23
CA GLY A 135 -3.89 11.17 10.04
C GLY A 135 -3.14 9.95 10.58
N VAL A 136 -2.01 9.56 9.94
CA VAL A 136 -1.18 8.46 10.47
C VAL A 136 -0.44 8.90 11.72
N MET A 137 0.13 10.11 11.74
CA MET A 137 0.80 10.68 12.94
C MET A 137 -0.20 11.02 14.04
N GLU A 138 -1.36 11.57 13.68
CA GLU A 138 -2.41 11.94 14.64
C GLU A 138 -2.93 10.74 15.43
N LEU A 139 -3.06 9.57 14.80
CA LEU A 139 -3.45 8.33 15.47
C LEU A 139 -2.51 7.97 16.62
N HIS A 140 -1.24 8.34 16.51
CA HIS A 140 -0.22 8.09 17.53
C HIS A 140 -0.03 9.27 18.50
N GLY A 141 -0.76 10.37 18.33
CA GLY A 141 -0.59 11.57 19.15
C GLY A 141 0.58 12.46 18.71
N TRP A 142 1.15 12.24 17.52
CA TRP A 142 2.31 12.96 16.98
C TRP A 142 1.94 14.07 15.98
N GLY A 143 0.74 14.63 16.12
CA GLY A 143 0.25 15.69 15.24
C GLY A 143 1.14 16.93 15.20
N ASP A 144 1.73 17.31 16.35
CA ASP A 144 2.63 18.47 16.46
C ASP A 144 3.94 18.22 15.69
N THR A 145 4.47 16.99 15.74
CA THR A 145 5.66 16.62 14.95
C THR A 145 5.36 16.68 13.45
N ALA A 146 4.19 16.23 13.02
CA ALA A 146 3.78 16.33 11.62
C ALA A 146 3.69 17.80 11.16
N GLU A 147 3.18 18.69 12.00
CA GLU A 147 3.11 20.12 11.72
C GLU A 147 4.50 20.77 11.62
N GLN A 148 5.40 20.43 12.52
CA GLN A 148 6.80 20.88 12.47
C GLN A 148 7.48 20.42 11.19
N LEU A 149 7.34 19.13 10.82
CA LEU A 149 7.87 18.56 9.59
C LEU A 149 7.31 19.26 8.35
N GLN A 150 6.01 19.58 8.33
CA GLN A 150 5.40 20.34 7.24
C GLN A 150 6.00 21.76 7.13
N GLY A 151 6.26 22.42 8.27
CA GLY A 151 6.94 23.72 8.33
C GLY A 151 8.36 23.64 7.76
N MET A 152 9.12 22.64 8.16
CA MET A 152 10.49 22.40 7.66
C MET A 152 10.49 22.11 6.15
N ALA A 153 9.57 21.28 5.66
CA ALA A 153 9.44 20.99 4.23
C ALA A 153 9.19 22.25 3.40
N ARG A 154 8.34 23.17 3.89
CA ARG A 154 8.08 24.47 3.22
C ARG A 154 9.31 25.36 3.17
N ARG A 155 10.23 25.25 4.13
CA ARG A 155 11.50 25.98 4.16
C ARG A 155 12.64 25.26 3.44
N GLY A 156 12.40 24.05 2.91
CA GLY A 156 13.41 23.25 2.20
C GLY A 156 14.45 22.59 3.12
N GLU A 157 14.14 22.43 4.40
CA GLU A 157 15.05 21.88 5.44
C GLU A 157 15.09 20.33 5.44
N TRP A 158 14.97 19.71 4.27
CA TRP A 158 14.85 18.26 4.07
C TRP A 158 15.90 17.41 4.81
N PRO A 159 17.22 17.78 4.78
CA PRO A 159 18.24 16.97 5.45
C PRO A 159 18.08 16.88 6.98
N ALA A 160 17.47 17.89 7.58
CA ALA A 160 17.30 17.96 9.04
C ALA A 160 16.03 17.26 9.55
N MET A 161 15.06 17.00 8.67
CA MET A 161 13.74 16.50 9.06
C MET A 161 13.79 15.12 9.73
N GLY A 162 14.69 14.25 9.29
CA GLY A 162 14.87 12.91 9.88
C GLY A 162 15.21 12.93 11.37
N GLY A 163 15.84 14.02 11.85
CA GLY A 163 16.16 14.21 13.26
C GLY A 163 14.94 14.40 14.19
N LEU A 164 13.77 14.72 13.65
CA LEU A 164 12.53 14.79 14.43
C LEU A 164 11.85 13.42 14.64
N ILE A 165 12.28 12.39 13.90
CA ILE A 165 11.73 11.06 14.05
C ILE A 165 12.44 10.36 15.22
N THR A 166 11.73 10.20 16.32
CA THR A 166 12.22 9.54 17.53
C THR A 166 12.39 8.02 17.30
N GLU A 167 13.01 7.32 18.27
CA GLU A 167 13.10 5.85 18.23
C GLU A 167 11.71 5.21 18.23
N GLU A 168 10.84 5.68 19.13
CA GLU A 168 9.45 5.21 19.20
C GLU A 168 8.71 5.35 17.86
N MET A 169 8.90 6.48 17.17
CA MET A 169 8.31 6.70 15.84
C MET A 169 8.91 5.74 14.80
N LEU A 170 10.24 5.55 14.83
CA LEU A 170 10.89 4.62 13.92
C LEU A 170 10.34 3.20 14.10
N GLU A 171 10.28 2.70 15.33
CA GLU A 171 9.75 1.38 15.67
C GLU A 171 8.26 1.23 15.34
N ALA A 172 7.47 2.30 15.45
CA ALA A 172 6.06 2.26 15.05
C ALA A 172 5.87 2.07 13.54
N PHE A 173 6.75 2.63 12.71
CA PHE A 173 6.65 2.59 11.26
C PHE A 173 7.51 1.50 10.60
N ALA A 174 8.63 1.12 11.19
CA ALA A 174 9.58 0.18 10.62
C ALA A 174 9.73 -1.09 11.47
N VAL A 175 10.13 -2.18 10.82
CA VAL A 175 10.66 -3.36 11.49
C VAL A 175 12.14 -3.14 11.73
N VAL A 176 12.53 -3.00 13.00
CA VAL A 176 13.93 -2.79 13.42
C VAL A 176 14.44 -4.07 14.08
N CYS A 177 15.39 -4.72 13.46
CA CYS A 177 15.96 -5.99 13.97
C CYS A 177 17.28 -6.34 13.30
N GLU A 178 17.99 -7.33 13.84
CA GLU A 178 19.12 -7.94 13.14
C GLU A 178 18.66 -8.67 11.85
N PRO A 179 19.52 -8.74 10.81
CA PRO A 179 19.17 -9.31 9.51
C PRO A 179 18.56 -10.72 9.57
N GLU A 180 19.07 -11.58 10.47
CA GLU A 180 18.62 -12.96 10.65
C GLU A 180 17.21 -13.05 11.23
N GLY A 181 16.81 -12.07 12.04
CA GLY A 181 15.51 -11.98 12.69
C GLY A 181 14.39 -11.40 11.83
N LEU A 182 14.70 -10.86 10.65
CA LEU A 182 13.75 -10.09 9.84
C LEU A 182 12.48 -10.88 9.50
N GLY A 183 12.60 -12.15 9.14
CA GLY A 183 11.44 -12.96 8.79
C GLY A 183 10.46 -13.14 9.96
N SER A 184 10.99 -13.47 11.14
CA SER A 184 10.17 -13.64 12.37
C SER A 184 9.53 -12.32 12.80
N ALA A 185 10.27 -11.22 12.76
CA ALA A 185 9.78 -9.91 13.13
C ALA A 185 8.67 -9.41 12.18
N LEU A 186 8.77 -9.70 10.89
CA LEU A 186 7.72 -9.40 9.91
C LEU A 186 6.45 -10.23 10.17
N LEU A 187 6.59 -11.52 10.47
CA LEU A 187 5.46 -12.37 10.80
C LEU A 187 4.76 -11.88 12.07
N GLU A 188 5.50 -11.66 13.15
CA GLU A 188 4.94 -11.14 14.41
C GLU A 188 4.17 -9.84 14.19
N ARG A 189 4.70 -8.95 13.36
CA ARG A 189 4.13 -7.63 13.13
C ARG A 189 2.90 -7.64 12.21
N TYR A 190 2.84 -8.51 11.19
CA TYR A 190 1.87 -8.43 10.10
C TYR A 190 0.97 -9.67 9.93
N GLN A 191 1.25 -10.79 10.61
CA GLN A 191 0.44 -12.00 10.52
C GLN A 191 -1.01 -11.72 10.89
N GLY A 192 -1.94 -12.15 10.04
CA GLY A 192 -3.37 -11.89 10.21
C GLY A 192 -3.81 -10.44 9.99
N LEU A 193 -2.89 -9.55 9.68
CA LEU A 193 -3.17 -8.14 9.42
C LEU A 193 -3.21 -7.82 7.93
N VAL A 194 -2.35 -8.43 7.14
CA VAL A 194 -2.27 -8.28 5.68
C VAL A 194 -2.15 -9.63 4.99
N ASP A 195 -2.56 -9.70 3.73
CA ASP A 195 -2.49 -10.93 2.92
C ASP A 195 -1.18 -11.02 2.14
N ARG A 196 -0.58 -9.89 1.83
CA ARG A 196 0.68 -9.79 1.07
C ARG A 196 1.56 -8.70 1.65
N LEU A 197 2.85 -9.01 1.74
CA LEU A 197 3.87 -8.11 2.25
C LEU A 197 5.02 -7.99 1.26
N ALA A 198 5.44 -6.76 0.98
CA ALA A 198 6.69 -6.43 0.31
C ALA A 198 7.61 -5.68 1.28
N LEU A 199 8.89 -5.61 1.00
CA LEU A 199 9.83 -4.79 1.75
C LEU A 199 10.14 -3.50 0.99
N TYR A 200 10.19 -2.40 1.72
CA TYR A 200 10.71 -1.13 1.22
C TYR A 200 12.24 -1.09 1.44
N LEU A 201 12.90 -2.09 0.88
CA LEU A 201 14.34 -2.29 0.97
C LEU A 201 14.86 -2.62 -0.44
N PRO A 202 15.86 -1.88 -0.95
CA PRO A 202 16.40 -2.15 -2.28
C PRO A 202 17.00 -3.57 -2.35
N TYR A 203 16.59 -4.33 -3.35
CA TYR A 203 17.23 -5.60 -3.68
C TYR A 203 18.32 -5.38 -4.72
N VAL A 204 19.54 -5.72 -4.37
CA VAL A 204 20.69 -5.73 -5.29
C VAL A 204 21.22 -7.15 -5.36
N PRO A 205 21.22 -7.79 -6.56
CA PRO A 205 21.73 -9.14 -6.72
C PRO A 205 23.17 -9.28 -6.21
N GLY A 206 23.44 -10.32 -5.43
CA GLY A 206 24.74 -10.56 -4.80
C GLY A 206 25.00 -9.77 -3.53
N GLN A 207 24.12 -8.83 -3.17
CA GLN A 207 24.18 -8.15 -1.89
C GLN A 207 23.15 -8.75 -0.92
N ARG A 208 23.59 -9.09 0.30
CA ARG A 208 22.74 -9.61 1.37
C ARG A 208 21.98 -10.91 1.01
N ASP A 209 22.47 -11.70 0.07
CA ASP A 209 21.85 -12.97 -0.33
C ASP A 209 21.56 -13.92 0.84
N PRO A 210 22.44 -14.04 1.89
CA PRO A 210 22.12 -14.82 3.08
C PRO A 210 20.86 -14.32 3.83
N MET A 211 20.71 -13.01 3.98
CA MET A 211 19.54 -12.38 4.61
C MET A 211 18.26 -12.69 3.81
N TRP A 212 18.30 -12.47 2.48
CA TRP A 212 17.16 -12.77 1.60
C TRP A 212 16.78 -14.25 1.63
N SER A 213 17.77 -15.13 1.63
CA SER A 213 17.56 -16.58 1.70
C SER A 213 16.98 -17.00 3.05
N SER A 214 17.41 -16.38 4.15
CA SER A 214 16.86 -16.60 5.49
C SER A 214 15.42 -16.13 5.58
N LEU A 215 15.14 -14.93 5.09
CA LEU A 215 13.80 -14.35 5.03
C LEU A 215 12.82 -15.26 4.29
N VAL A 216 13.17 -15.72 3.09
CA VAL A 216 12.31 -16.59 2.29
C VAL A 216 12.05 -17.93 2.99
N ARG A 217 13.04 -18.50 3.66
CA ARG A 217 12.86 -19.74 4.44
C ARG A 217 11.93 -19.54 5.63
N SER A 218 12.08 -18.46 6.38
CA SER A 218 11.23 -18.14 7.52
C SER A 218 9.77 -18.00 7.12
N LEU A 219 9.50 -17.34 5.99
CA LEU A 219 8.15 -17.13 5.49
C LEU A 219 7.51 -18.40 4.90
N ARG A 220 8.30 -19.29 4.26
CA ARG A 220 7.80 -20.56 3.69
C ARG A 220 7.50 -21.63 4.75
N GLY A 221 8.16 -21.61 5.88
CA GLY A 221 7.92 -22.56 6.97
C GLY A 221 6.64 -22.31 7.77
N THR A 222 5.88 -21.26 7.40
CA THR A 222 4.68 -20.81 8.10
C THR A 222 3.38 -21.02 7.30
N VAL A 223 3.49 -21.65 6.11
CA VAL A 223 2.37 -22.00 5.22
C VAL A 223 2.01 -23.46 5.35
#